data_77685ba589334d4a5e2045eb26ede364
#
_entry.id   77685ba589334d4a5e2045eb26ede364
#
_cell.length_a   1.000
_cell.length_b   1.000
_cell.length_c   1.000
_cell.angle_alpha   90.00
_cell.angle_beta   90.00
_cell.angle_gamma   90.00
#
_symmetry.space_group_name_H-M   'P 1'
#
loop_
_entity.id
_entity.type
_entity.pdbx_description
1 polymer ?
#
loop_
_entity_poly.entity_id
_entity_poly.type
_entity_poly.pdbx_seq_one_letter_code
_entity_poly.pdbx_strand_id
1 'polypeptide(L)'
;MHNILICDDDRDIVAALKIYLSGEDYRLLEAYNGAEAVEAVRKNDVHLILMDVMMPGLDGIAATAAIRRESNAPIILLTAKSESSDKVLGLNVGADDYITKPFDPVEVLARVRSQLRRYTLLGAKPDSAPEQGVYTVGGVTLNEESKTVTVDGEGVSLTPLEFSILHLLIKSPGRIYSSSQIYELVWNEDSLGAETSEIYFTAGGSESDNWAIKG
;
A
#
# COMPACT_ATOMS: atom_id res chain seq x y z
N MET A 1 12.46 -16.77 2.26
CA MET A 1 11.24 -17.60 2.01
C MET A 1 10.04 -16.80 2.47
N HIS A 2 9.06 -16.51 1.58
CA HIS A 2 7.87 -15.72 1.91
C HIS A 2 6.64 -16.63 2.07
N ASN A 3 5.80 -16.34 3.07
CA ASN A 3 4.54 -17.04 3.27
C ASN A 3 3.44 -16.30 2.51
N ILE A 4 2.80 -16.97 1.55
CA ILE A 4 1.69 -16.43 0.77
C ILE A 4 0.43 -17.19 1.14
N LEU A 5 -0.62 -16.48 1.52
CA LEU A 5 -1.95 -17.05 1.76
C LEU A 5 -2.77 -16.95 0.48
N ILE A 6 -3.31 -18.07 0.05
CA ILE A 6 -4.26 -18.16 -1.07
C ILE A 6 -5.63 -18.48 -0.47
N CYS A 7 -6.60 -17.60 -0.70
CA CYS A 7 -7.96 -17.75 -0.20
C CYS A 7 -8.98 -17.65 -1.33
N ASP A 8 -9.63 -18.78 -1.64
CA ASP A 8 -10.70 -18.91 -2.64
C ASP A 8 -11.54 -20.14 -2.26
N ASP A 9 -12.86 -20.07 -2.38
CA ASP A 9 -13.74 -21.20 -2.07
C ASP A 9 -13.68 -22.30 -3.14
N ASP A 10 -13.22 -21.95 -4.35
CA ASP A 10 -12.96 -22.90 -5.44
C ASP A 10 -11.56 -23.54 -5.29
N ARG A 11 -11.56 -24.83 -4.97
CA ARG A 11 -10.33 -25.61 -4.79
C ARG A 11 -9.49 -25.73 -6.07
N ASP A 12 -10.11 -25.68 -7.23
CA ASP A 12 -9.42 -25.77 -8.52
C ASP A 12 -8.64 -24.45 -8.78
N ILE A 13 -9.19 -23.31 -8.39
CA ILE A 13 -8.53 -22.02 -8.42
C ILE A 13 -7.33 -21.99 -7.47
N VAL A 14 -7.51 -22.45 -6.23
CA VAL A 14 -6.41 -22.58 -5.26
C VAL A 14 -5.29 -23.46 -5.81
N ALA A 15 -5.64 -24.61 -6.40
CA ALA A 15 -4.66 -25.52 -6.99
C ALA A 15 -3.92 -24.89 -8.18
N ALA A 16 -4.63 -24.17 -9.04
CA ALA A 16 -4.01 -23.46 -10.17
C ALA A 16 -3.04 -22.38 -9.69
N LEU A 17 -3.43 -21.56 -8.72
CA LEU A 17 -2.57 -20.52 -8.14
C LEU A 17 -1.31 -21.13 -7.47
N LYS A 18 -1.45 -22.27 -6.79
CA LYS A 18 -0.30 -23.01 -6.25
C LYS A 18 0.67 -23.45 -7.33
N ILE A 19 0.16 -23.93 -8.48
CA ILE A 19 1.01 -24.30 -9.63
C ILE A 19 1.74 -23.06 -10.16
N TYR A 20 1.06 -21.92 -10.33
CA TYR A 20 1.64 -20.69 -10.86
C TYR A 20 2.78 -20.15 -9.95
N LEU A 21 2.65 -20.33 -8.64
CA LEU A 21 3.61 -19.85 -7.65
C LEU A 21 4.68 -20.89 -7.26
N SER A 22 4.57 -22.16 -7.72
CA SER A 22 5.44 -23.26 -7.31
C SER A 22 6.90 -23.12 -7.77
N GLY A 23 7.18 -22.29 -8.78
CA GLY A 23 8.54 -22.02 -9.30
C GLY A 23 9.36 -21.06 -8.43
N GLU A 24 8.77 -20.51 -7.36
CA GLU A 24 9.39 -19.52 -6.49
C GLU A 24 9.64 -20.11 -5.10
N ASP A 25 10.53 -19.48 -4.33
CA ASP A 25 10.80 -19.88 -2.92
C ASP A 25 9.72 -19.32 -1.97
N TYR A 26 8.47 -19.77 -2.19
CA TYR A 26 7.31 -19.40 -1.39
C TYR A 26 6.79 -20.57 -0.58
N ARG A 27 6.38 -20.30 0.65
CA ARG A 27 5.53 -21.20 1.43
C ARG A 27 4.07 -20.80 1.22
N LEU A 28 3.26 -21.68 0.63
CA LEU A 28 1.88 -21.44 0.30
C LEU A 28 0.96 -21.96 1.42
N LEU A 29 0.11 -21.07 1.93
CA LEU A 29 -0.93 -21.36 2.89
C LEU A 29 -2.28 -21.29 2.16
N GLU A 30 -3.25 -22.10 2.58
CA GLU A 30 -4.55 -22.20 1.93
C GLU A 30 -5.67 -21.85 2.91
N ALA A 31 -6.67 -21.13 2.43
CA ALA A 31 -7.94 -20.89 3.10
C ALA A 31 -9.07 -20.99 2.07
N TYR A 32 -10.26 -21.43 2.49
CA TYR A 32 -11.39 -21.67 1.60
C TYR A 32 -12.62 -20.80 1.94
N ASN A 33 -12.45 -19.83 2.82
CA ASN A 33 -13.41 -18.79 3.16
C ASN A 33 -12.70 -17.66 3.93
N GLY A 34 -13.38 -16.51 4.05
CA GLY A 34 -12.79 -15.36 4.73
C GLY A 34 -12.46 -15.56 6.21
N ALA A 35 -13.23 -16.40 6.92
CA ALA A 35 -12.97 -16.68 8.34
C ALA A 35 -11.67 -17.49 8.51
N GLU A 36 -11.44 -18.48 7.67
CA GLU A 36 -10.19 -19.24 7.62
C GLU A 36 -9.01 -18.35 7.28
N ALA A 37 -9.18 -17.39 6.35
CA ALA A 37 -8.15 -16.45 5.98
C ALA A 37 -7.73 -15.54 7.15
N VAL A 38 -8.70 -14.99 7.88
CA VAL A 38 -8.43 -14.18 9.09
C VAL A 38 -7.68 -15.02 10.13
N GLU A 39 -8.11 -16.25 10.36
CA GLU A 39 -7.46 -17.16 11.32
C GLU A 39 -6.04 -17.56 10.86
N ALA A 40 -5.83 -17.79 9.56
CA ALA A 40 -4.52 -18.11 9.01
C ALA A 40 -3.54 -16.94 9.21
N VAL A 41 -3.98 -15.69 9.01
CA VAL A 41 -3.16 -14.50 9.26
C VAL A 41 -2.77 -14.36 10.74
N ARG A 42 -3.68 -14.67 11.66
CA ARG A 42 -3.39 -14.63 13.10
C ARG A 42 -2.36 -15.67 13.55
N LYS A 43 -2.40 -16.85 12.92
CA LYS A 43 -1.56 -18.00 13.31
C LYS A 43 -0.21 -18.06 12.61
N ASN A 44 -0.05 -17.34 11.51
CA ASN A 44 1.14 -17.42 10.67
C ASN A 44 1.67 -16.01 10.36
N ASP A 45 2.96 -15.93 10.12
CA ASP A 45 3.61 -14.72 9.58
C ASP A 45 3.36 -14.67 8.06
N VAL A 46 2.24 -14.05 7.67
CA VAL A 46 1.81 -13.95 6.26
C VAL A 46 2.43 -12.70 5.63
N HIS A 47 3.04 -12.87 4.46
CA HIS A 47 3.74 -11.79 3.75
C HIS A 47 2.97 -11.24 2.55
N LEU A 48 1.97 -11.99 2.05
CA LEU A 48 1.06 -11.58 0.99
C LEU A 48 -0.19 -12.46 1.01
N ILE A 49 -1.32 -11.89 0.63
CA ILE A 49 -2.61 -12.57 0.56
C ILE A 49 -3.19 -12.42 -0.84
N LEU A 50 -3.54 -13.53 -1.48
CA LEU A 50 -4.43 -13.59 -2.63
C LEU A 50 -5.82 -13.93 -2.10
N MET A 51 -6.80 -13.03 -2.27
CA MET A 51 -8.11 -13.11 -1.65
C MET A 51 -9.21 -13.04 -2.69
N ASP A 52 -9.99 -14.08 -2.84
CA ASP A 52 -11.22 -14.01 -3.64
C ASP A 52 -12.23 -13.07 -2.99
N VAL A 53 -12.90 -12.26 -3.82
CA VAL A 53 -13.94 -11.33 -3.37
C VAL A 53 -15.22 -12.08 -3.01
N MET A 54 -15.61 -13.05 -3.84
CA MET A 54 -16.91 -13.70 -3.78
C MET A 54 -16.83 -15.06 -3.10
N MET A 55 -16.91 -15.08 -1.78
CA MET A 55 -16.90 -16.32 -1.00
C MET A 55 -18.14 -16.43 -0.10
N PRO A 56 -18.63 -17.65 0.19
CA PRO A 56 -19.75 -17.84 1.09
C PRO A 56 -19.39 -17.50 2.55
N GLY A 57 -20.34 -16.92 3.26
CA GLY A 57 -20.17 -16.55 4.67
C GLY A 57 -19.47 -15.20 4.83
N LEU A 58 -18.21 -15.19 5.21
CA LEU A 58 -17.40 -13.97 5.24
C LEU A 58 -16.74 -13.77 3.87
N ASP A 59 -17.21 -12.78 3.12
CA ASP A 59 -16.66 -12.44 1.81
C ASP A 59 -15.26 -11.83 1.90
N GLY A 60 -14.57 -11.73 0.75
CA GLY A 60 -13.18 -11.26 0.72
C GLY A 60 -13.01 -9.80 1.10
N ILE A 61 -14.02 -8.96 0.87
CA ILE A 61 -13.98 -7.54 1.26
C ILE A 61 -14.06 -7.40 2.77
N ALA A 62 -15.03 -8.09 3.39
CA ALA A 62 -15.19 -8.10 4.84
C ALA A 62 -13.98 -8.77 5.54
N ALA A 63 -13.43 -9.85 4.96
CA ALA A 63 -12.20 -10.48 5.43
C ALA A 63 -11.00 -9.54 5.34
N THR A 64 -10.86 -8.79 4.24
CA THR A 64 -9.82 -7.75 4.07
C THR A 64 -9.92 -6.70 5.18
N ALA A 65 -11.12 -6.17 5.44
CA ALA A 65 -11.33 -5.21 6.53
C ALA A 65 -10.95 -5.76 7.90
N ALA A 66 -11.24 -7.04 8.17
CA ALA A 66 -10.88 -7.70 9.41
C ALA A 66 -9.36 -7.89 9.53
N ILE A 67 -8.71 -8.34 8.47
CA ILE A 67 -7.25 -8.57 8.43
C ILE A 67 -6.49 -7.26 8.61
N ARG A 68 -6.95 -6.15 8.02
CA ARG A 68 -6.30 -4.83 8.14
C ARG A 68 -6.23 -4.26 9.55
N ARG A 69 -7.04 -4.77 10.46
CA ARG A 69 -6.96 -4.41 11.90
C ARG A 69 -5.75 -5.03 12.60
N GLU A 70 -5.19 -6.09 12.03
CA GLU A 70 -4.19 -6.93 12.68
C GLU A 70 -2.90 -7.10 11.85
N SER A 71 -2.97 -6.83 10.52
CA SER A 71 -1.86 -7.07 9.59
C SER A 71 -1.79 -6.04 8.47
N ASN A 72 -0.56 -5.64 8.14
CA ASN A 72 -0.24 -4.80 6.97
C ASN A 72 0.28 -5.62 5.77
N ALA A 73 0.18 -6.95 5.82
CA ALA A 73 0.54 -7.78 4.67
C ALA A 73 -0.23 -7.36 3.42
N PRO A 74 0.39 -7.19 2.26
CA PRO A 74 -0.30 -6.80 1.04
C PRO A 74 -1.39 -7.81 0.66
N ILE A 75 -2.55 -7.28 0.26
CA ILE A 75 -3.72 -8.05 -0.17
C ILE A 75 -4.00 -7.73 -1.63
N ILE A 76 -3.98 -8.77 -2.46
CA ILE A 76 -4.41 -8.72 -3.86
C ILE A 76 -5.78 -9.38 -3.95
N LEU A 77 -6.81 -8.63 -4.35
CA LEU A 77 -8.14 -9.17 -4.55
C LEU A 77 -8.25 -9.89 -5.89
N LEU A 78 -8.89 -11.06 -5.87
CA LEU A 78 -9.26 -11.81 -7.06
C LEU A 78 -10.75 -11.53 -7.34
N THR A 79 -11.08 -10.96 -8.50
CA THR A 79 -12.44 -10.48 -8.79
C THR A 79 -12.92 -10.91 -10.17
N ALA A 80 -14.22 -11.08 -10.35
CA ALA A 80 -14.81 -11.30 -11.67
C ALA A 80 -14.76 -10.01 -12.53
N LYS A 81 -14.63 -10.17 -13.84
CA LYS A 81 -14.42 -9.06 -14.81
C LYS A 81 -15.58 -8.04 -14.85
N SER A 82 -16.76 -8.40 -14.35
CA SER A 82 -18.00 -7.59 -14.46
C SER A 82 -18.21 -6.57 -13.33
N GLU A 83 -17.42 -6.60 -12.26
CA GLU A 83 -17.72 -5.86 -11.03
C GLU A 83 -16.73 -4.70 -10.81
N SER A 84 -16.91 -3.62 -11.59
CA SER A 84 -16.15 -2.37 -11.38
C SER A 84 -16.42 -1.73 -10.01
N SER A 85 -17.59 -1.98 -9.41
CA SER A 85 -17.95 -1.56 -8.06
C SER A 85 -17.10 -2.22 -6.98
N ASP A 86 -16.82 -3.52 -7.11
CA ASP A 86 -16.05 -4.26 -6.12
C ASP A 86 -14.57 -3.85 -6.08
N LYS A 87 -14.02 -3.44 -7.23
CA LYS A 87 -12.66 -2.88 -7.31
C LYS A 87 -12.52 -1.61 -6.51
N VAL A 88 -13.47 -0.69 -6.65
CA VAL A 88 -13.49 0.59 -5.91
C VAL A 88 -13.73 0.33 -4.43
N LEU A 89 -14.64 -0.59 -4.10
CA LEU A 89 -14.94 -0.94 -2.72
C LEU A 89 -13.73 -1.63 -2.05
N GLY A 90 -13.10 -2.59 -2.74
CA GLY A 90 -11.94 -3.31 -2.23
C GLY A 90 -10.73 -2.41 -1.95
N LEU A 91 -10.44 -1.47 -2.83
CA LEU A 91 -9.36 -0.48 -2.62
C LEU A 91 -9.67 0.45 -1.44
N ASN A 92 -10.93 0.87 -1.26
CA ASN A 92 -11.36 1.70 -0.12
C ASN A 92 -11.27 0.95 1.22
N VAL A 93 -11.37 -0.37 1.22
CA VAL A 93 -11.30 -1.22 2.43
C VAL A 93 -9.85 -1.59 2.78
N GLY A 94 -8.89 -1.26 1.91
CA GLY A 94 -7.47 -1.43 2.17
C GLY A 94 -6.80 -2.56 1.40
N ALA A 95 -7.36 -3.01 0.28
CA ALA A 95 -6.63 -3.85 -0.66
C ALA A 95 -5.53 -3.06 -1.38
N ASP A 96 -4.41 -3.70 -1.70
CA ASP A 96 -3.26 -3.07 -2.34
C ASP A 96 -3.28 -3.21 -3.86
N ASP A 97 -3.99 -4.22 -4.38
CA ASP A 97 -4.10 -4.50 -5.81
C ASP A 97 -5.30 -5.41 -6.09
N TYR A 98 -5.61 -5.63 -7.37
CA TYR A 98 -6.61 -6.60 -7.79
C TYR A 98 -6.19 -7.31 -9.09
N ILE A 99 -6.68 -8.54 -9.26
CA ILE A 99 -6.52 -9.35 -10.47
C ILE A 99 -7.90 -9.84 -10.91
N THR A 100 -8.20 -9.72 -12.21
CA THR A 100 -9.50 -10.16 -12.74
C THR A 100 -9.46 -11.61 -13.19
N LYS A 101 -10.46 -12.40 -12.80
CA LYS A 101 -10.69 -13.77 -13.31
C LYS A 101 -11.28 -13.72 -14.73
N PRO A 102 -10.85 -14.58 -15.69
CA PRO A 102 -9.74 -15.51 -15.57
C PRO A 102 -8.39 -14.79 -15.61
N PHE A 103 -7.44 -15.21 -14.78
CA PHE A 103 -6.13 -14.57 -14.69
C PHE A 103 -5.06 -15.29 -15.49
N ASP A 104 -4.11 -14.49 -16.02
CA ASP A 104 -2.89 -14.98 -16.65
C ASP A 104 -1.86 -15.34 -15.58
N PRO A 105 -1.22 -16.53 -15.61
CA PRO A 105 -0.16 -16.92 -14.69
C PRO A 105 0.97 -15.89 -14.59
N VAL A 106 1.33 -15.27 -15.74
CA VAL A 106 2.39 -14.25 -15.80
C VAL A 106 1.97 -12.99 -15.06
N GLU A 107 0.70 -12.57 -15.19
CA GLU A 107 0.16 -11.42 -14.45
C GLU A 107 0.16 -11.68 -12.95
N VAL A 108 -0.33 -12.85 -12.50
CA VAL A 108 -0.35 -13.23 -11.09
C VAL A 108 1.07 -13.15 -10.49
N LEU A 109 2.03 -13.78 -11.15
CA LEU A 109 3.41 -13.84 -10.68
C LEU A 109 4.05 -12.46 -10.63
N ALA A 110 3.83 -11.61 -11.65
CA ALA A 110 4.37 -10.26 -11.71
C ALA A 110 3.83 -9.37 -10.58
N ARG A 111 2.51 -9.45 -10.30
CA ARG A 111 1.89 -8.68 -9.21
C ARG A 111 2.34 -9.17 -7.84
N VAL A 112 2.37 -10.47 -7.61
CA VAL A 112 2.87 -11.07 -6.36
C VAL A 112 4.30 -10.61 -6.08
N ARG A 113 5.20 -10.72 -7.05
CA ARG A 113 6.59 -10.25 -6.91
C ARG A 113 6.68 -8.75 -6.63
N SER A 114 5.86 -7.94 -7.31
CA SER A 114 5.83 -6.50 -7.11
C SER A 114 5.38 -6.11 -5.71
N GLN A 115 4.33 -6.75 -5.19
CA GLN A 115 3.81 -6.47 -3.85
C GLN A 115 4.75 -6.99 -2.75
N LEU A 116 5.33 -8.18 -2.92
CA LEU A 116 6.34 -8.70 -1.98
C LEU A 116 7.58 -7.81 -1.93
N ARG A 117 8.05 -7.33 -3.08
CA ARG A 117 9.19 -6.40 -3.12
C ARG A 117 8.88 -5.11 -2.38
N ARG A 118 7.70 -4.53 -2.55
CA ARG A 118 7.25 -3.35 -1.78
C ARG A 118 7.22 -3.69 -0.29
N TYR A 119 6.60 -4.79 0.09
CA TYR A 119 6.45 -5.19 1.49
C TYR A 119 7.80 -5.43 2.16
N THR A 120 8.76 -6.07 1.49
CA THR A 120 10.11 -6.32 2.03
C THR A 120 10.99 -5.07 2.04
N LEU A 121 10.85 -4.18 1.06
CA LEU A 121 11.60 -2.93 1.02
C LEU A 121 10.98 -1.85 1.92
N LEU A 122 9.65 -1.85 2.09
CA LEU A 122 8.91 -0.87 2.89
C LEU A 122 8.48 -1.42 4.25
N GLY A 123 8.48 -2.73 4.43
CA GLY A 123 7.89 -3.46 5.55
C GLY A 123 8.86 -4.36 6.31
N ALA A 124 10.17 -4.11 6.27
CA ALA A 124 11.00 -4.69 7.32
C ALA A 124 10.39 -4.26 8.65
N LYS A 125 9.80 -5.23 9.41
CA LYS A 125 9.40 -4.99 10.80
C LYS A 125 10.48 -4.14 11.45
N PRO A 126 10.16 -3.04 12.09
CA PRO A 126 11.12 -2.41 12.97
C PRO A 126 11.36 -3.38 14.13
N ASP A 127 12.41 -4.22 14.02
CA ASP A 127 12.99 -4.95 15.15
C ASP A 127 13.75 -4.01 16.12
N SER A 128 13.60 -2.72 15.93
CA SER A 128 13.88 -1.69 16.91
C SER A 128 12.62 -0.85 17.06
N ALA A 129 12.17 -0.62 18.27
CA ALA A 129 11.18 0.40 18.55
C ALA A 129 11.59 1.66 17.78
N PRO A 130 10.71 2.28 16.96
CA PRO A 130 11.09 3.45 16.21
C PRO A 130 11.59 4.47 17.20
N GLU A 131 12.80 4.99 17.00
CA GLU A 131 13.19 6.24 17.67
C GLU A 131 12.06 7.22 17.37
N GLN A 132 11.44 7.77 18.41
CA GLN A 132 10.29 8.64 18.25
C GLN A 132 10.65 9.73 17.24
N GLY A 133 9.86 9.85 16.17
CA GLY A 133 10.08 10.86 15.15
C GLY A 133 11.00 10.48 13.98
N VAL A 134 11.45 9.23 13.85
CA VAL A 134 12.21 8.77 12.67
C VAL A 134 11.35 7.82 11.84
N TYR A 135 11.15 8.17 10.57
CA TYR A 135 10.33 7.41 9.61
C TYR A 135 11.21 6.95 8.45
N THR A 136 11.19 5.65 8.13
CA THR A 136 11.94 5.10 6.99
C THR A 136 10.99 4.34 6.07
N VAL A 137 10.99 4.72 4.79
CA VAL A 137 10.19 4.08 3.75
C VAL A 137 11.04 3.94 2.48
N GLY A 138 11.35 2.70 2.09
CA GLY A 138 12.31 2.44 1.02
C GLY A 138 13.70 2.96 1.39
N GLY A 139 14.36 3.67 0.48
CA GLY A 139 15.64 4.35 0.73
C GLY A 139 15.50 5.71 1.42
N VAL A 140 14.27 6.18 1.67
CA VAL A 140 14.02 7.51 2.25
C VAL A 140 13.89 7.41 3.76
N THR A 141 14.73 8.14 4.51
CA THR A 141 14.62 8.29 5.97
C THR A 141 14.38 9.76 6.31
N LEU A 142 13.32 10.02 7.06
CA LEU A 142 12.93 11.33 7.55
C LEU A 142 13.02 11.35 9.09
N ASN A 143 13.73 12.33 9.64
CA ASN A 143 13.77 12.59 11.08
C ASN A 143 12.93 13.85 11.37
N GLU A 144 11.85 13.68 12.14
CA GLU A 144 10.90 14.75 12.48
C GLU A 144 11.52 15.78 13.43
N GLU A 145 12.39 15.35 14.34
CA GLU A 145 13.00 16.22 15.35
C GLU A 145 14.09 17.11 14.74
N SER A 146 15.00 16.49 13.97
CA SER A 146 16.10 17.23 13.32
C SER A 146 15.69 17.89 12.00
N LYS A 147 14.47 17.65 11.49
CA LYS A 147 13.98 18.11 10.17
C LYS A 147 14.89 17.73 9.01
N THR A 148 15.55 16.57 9.12
CA THR A 148 16.49 16.06 8.11
C THR A 148 15.86 14.93 7.30
N VAL A 149 16.24 14.86 6.03
CA VAL A 149 15.84 13.78 5.11
C VAL A 149 17.09 13.22 4.47
N THR A 150 17.16 11.90 4.38
CA THR A 150 18.21 11.19 3.62
C THR A 150 17.57 10.26 2.61
N VAL A 151 18.23 10.05 1.48
CA VAL A 151 17.87 9.05 0.46
C VAL A 151 19.08 8.16 0.27
N ASP A 152 18.93 6.86 0.54
CA ASP A 152 20.01 5.86 0.54
C ASP A 152 21.24 6.27 1.39
N GLY A 153 20.98 7.00 2.49
CA GLY A 153 21.98 7.51 3.42
C GLY A 153 22.60 8.87 3.05
N GLU A 154 22.30 9.42 1.87
CA GLU A 154 22.76 10.75 1.45
C GLU A 154 21.73 11.83 1.86
N GLY A 155 22.20 12.91 2.47
CA GLY A 155 21.37 14.02 2.93
C GLY A 155 20.73 14.78 1.76
N VAL A 156 19.41 14.99 1.82
CA VAL A 156 18.65 15.77 0.84
C VAL A 156 18.10 17.02 1.52
N SER A 157 18.29 18.18 0.90
CA SER A 157 17.74 19.44 1.36
C SER A 157 16.33 19.62 0.77
N LEU A 158 15.34 19.75 1.64
CA LEU A 158 13.95 20.03 1.28
C LEU A 158 13.55 21.40 1.85
N THR A 159 12.68 22.10 1.13
CA THR A 159 11.98 23.26 1.68
C THR A 159 11.05 22.83 2.81
N PRO A 160 10.63 23.73 3.73
CA PRO A 160 9.70 23.39 4.80
C PRO A 160 8.40 22.74 4.29
N LEU A 161 7.87 23.23 3.17
CA LEU A 161 6.65 22.68 2.55
C LEU A 161 6.87 21.28 2.00
N GLU A 162 7.95 21.04 1.27
CA GLU A 162 8.29 19.71 0.74
C GLU A 162 8.50 18.70 1.89
N PHE A 163 9.14 19.15 2.98
CA PHE A 163 9.29 18.36 4.19
C PHE A 163 7.94 17.99 4.80
N SER A 164 7.01 18.96 4.95
CA SER A 164 5.67 18.71 5.52
C SER A 164 4.85 17.75 4.66
N ILE A 165 4.91 17.89 3.33
CA ILE A 165 4.26 16.96 2.41
C ILE A 165 4.86 15.55 2.53
N LEU A 166 6.19 15.44 2.50
CA LEU A 166 6.88 14.16 2.66
C LEU A 166 6.55 13.51 4.00
N HIS A 167 6.54 14.31 5.08
CA HIS A 167 6.20 13.85 6.43
C HIS A 167 4.76 13.31 6.51
N LEU A 168 3.79 14.00 5.90
CA LEU A 168 2.41 13.53 5.80
C LEU A 168 2.33 12.16 5.08
N LEU A 169 3.05 12.03 3.96
CA LEU A 169 3.03 10.82 3.14
C LEU A 169 3.75 9.65 3.81
N ILE A 170 4.90 9.90 4.44
CA ILE A 170 5.74 8.86 5.06
C ILE A 170 5.12 8.31 6.35
N LYS A 171 4.31 9.09 7.05
CA LYS A 171 3.54 8.64 8.23
C LYS A 171 2.44 7.63 7.91
N SER A 172 1.97 7.60 6.67
CA SER A 172 0.87 6.74 6.24
C SER A 172 1.20 6.06 4.91
N PRO A 173 2.18 5.15 4.88
CA PRO A 173 2.57 4.45 3.66
C PRO A 173 1.38 3.70 3.05
N GLY A 174 1.20 3.87 1.73
CA GLY A 174 0.10 3.24 0.99
C GLY A 174 -1.23 4.01 1.01
N ARG A 175 -1.37 5.05 1.81
CA ARG A 175 -2.56 5.92 1.76
C ARG A 175 -2.45 6.89 0.57
N ILE A 176 -3.54 6.98 -0.21
CA ILE A 176 -3.65 7.93 -1.31
C ILE A 176 -4.35 9.19 -0.79
N TYR A 177 -3.73 10.35 -1.04
CA TYR A 177 -4.29 11.64 -0.71
C TYR A 177 -4.62 12.40 -2.00
N SER A 178 -5.78 13.03 -2.07
CA SER A 178 -6.06 14.02 -3.12
C SER A 178 -5.26 15.30 -2.88
N SER A 179 -5.05 16.10 -3.94
CA SER A 179 -4.39 17.41 -3.82
C SER A 179 -5.05 18.30 -2.77
N SER A 180 -6.39 18.31 -2.73
CA SER A 180 -7.16 19.08 -1.73
C SER A 180 -6.91 18.58 -0.31
N GLN A 181 -6.82 17.27 -0.09
CA GLN A 181 -6.51 16.69 1.21
C GLN A 181 -5.08 17.00 1.66
N ILE A 182 -4.10 16.94 0.75
CA ILE A 182 -2.72 17.34 1.07
C ILE A 182 -2.68 18.81 1.47
N TYR A 183 -3.35 19.67 0.70
CA TYR A 183 -3.44 21.08 0.99
C TYR A 183 -4.06 21.33 2.38
N GLU A 184 -5.21 20.75 2.67
CA GLU A 184 -5.92 20.94 3.94
C GLU A 184 -5.09 20.44 5.15
N LEU A 185 -4.43 19.28 5.03
CA LEU A 185 -3.67 18.70 6.13
C LEU A 185 -2.33 19.41 6.37
N VAL A 186 -1.65 19.84 5.31
CA VAL A 186 -0.33 20.48 5.43
C VAL A 186 -0.46 21.96 5.83
N TRP A 187 -1.46 22.69 5.33
CA TRP A 187 -1.64 24.11 5.64
C TRP A 187 -2.42 24.39 6.91
N ASN A 188 -3.30 23.47 7.36
CA ASN A 188 -4.00 23.65 8.65
C ASN A 188 -3.13 23.34 9.88
N GLU A 189 -2.06 22.56 9.73
CA GLU A 189 -1.07 22.38 10.79
C GLU A 189 -0.08 23.53 10.89
N ASP A 190 0.21 24.21 9.77
CA ASP A 190 1.11 25.35 9.67
C ASP A 190 0.35 26.69 9.51
N SER A 191 -0.63 26.99 10.37
CA SER A 191 -1.29 28.31 10.36
C SER A 191 -0.32 29.41 10.91
N LEU A 192 0.80 29.60 10.25
CA LEU A 192 1.72 30.70 10.39
C LEU A 192 1.89 31.43 9.05
N GLY A 193 0.87 32.21 8.68
CA GLY A 193 1.08 33.48 7.99
C GLY A 193 1.34 33.46 6.48
N ALA A 194 0.70 32.61 5.69
CA ALA A 194 0.62 32.82 4.25
C ALA A 194 -0.84 32.92 3.81
N GLU A 195 -1.18 33.99 3.11
CA GLU A 195 -2.52 34.20 2.55
C GLU A 195 -2.81 33.14 1.48
N THR A 196 -4.00 32.53 1.57
CA THR A 196 -4.45 31.34 0.81
C THR A 196 -4.72 31.58 -0.68
N SER A 197 -4.30 32.69 -1.27
CA SER A 197 -4.69 33.08 -2.63
C SER A 197 -3.71 32.77 -3.76
N GLU A 198 -2.51 32.22 -3.50
CA GLU A 198 -1.45 32.20 -4.52
C GLU A 198 -0.65 30.90 -4.68
N ILE A 199 -1.20 29.73 -4.33
CA ILE A 199 -0.48 28.47 -4.56
C ILE A 199 -1.15 27.64 -5.63
N TYR A 200 -0.53 27.59 -6.82
CA TYR A 200 -0.92 26.73 -7.93
C TYR A 200 0.04 25.54 -8.02
N PHE A 201 -0.51 24.31 -8.00
CA PHE A 201 0.26 23.11 -8.33
C PHE A 201 0.30 22.95 -9.85
N THR A 202 1.50 23.02 -10.44
CA THR A 202 1.69 22.74 -11.87
C THR A 202 2.24 21.33 -12.06
N ALA A 203 1.82 20.65 -13.13
CA ALA A 203 2.18 19.26 -13.43
C ALA A 203 3.61 19.08 -13.95
N GLY A 204 4.41 20.16 -14.06
CA GLY A 204 5.81 20.11 -14.53
C GLY A 204 6.51 21.46 -14.39
N GLY A 205 7.85 21.41 -14.22
CA GLY A 205 8.70 22.57 -14.00
C GLY A 205 8.63 23.68 -15.06
N SER A 206 8.26 23.36 -16.31
CA SER A 206 8.11 24.32 -17.39
C SER A 206 6.87 25.21 -17.29
N GLU A 207 5.85 24.80 -16.53
CA GLU A 207 4.63 25.60 -16.33
C GLU A 207 4.77 26.58 -15.15
N SER A 208 5.54 26.25 -14.12
CA SER A 208 5.77 27.11 -12.96
C SER A 208 6.55 28.39 -13.33
N ASP A 209 7.50 28.29 -14.25
CA ASP A 209 8.31 29.43 -14.69
C ASP A 209 7.51 30.48 -15.52
N ASN A 210 6.43 30.03 -16.19
CA ASN A 210 5.56 30.94 -16.97
C ASN A 210 4.55 31.73 -16.13
N TRP A 211 4.23 31.28 -14.92
CA TRP A 211 3.27 31.96 -14.05
C TRP A 211 3.94 32.97 -13.09
N ALA A 212 5.20 32.73 -12.72
CA ALA A 212 5.97 33.66 -11.88
C ALA A 212 6.27 35.02 -12.57
N ILE A 213 6.13 35.09 -13.92
CA ILE A 213 6.41 36.30 -14.74
C ILE A 213 5.16 37.19 -14.95
N LYS A 214 3.97 36.71 -14.54
CA LYS A 214 2.68 37.43 -14.76
C LYS A 214 2.00 37.92 -13.48
N GLY A 215 2.67 37.82 -12.32
CA GLY A 215 2.20 38.37 -11.05
C GLY A 215 2.79 39.72 -10.75
#